data_bc2f16a2dded7fc0489cb4dc196f6179
#
_entry.id   bc2f16a2dded7fc0489cb4dc196f6179
#
_cell.length_a   1.000
_cell.length_b   1.000
_cell.length_c   1.000
_cell.angle_alpha   90.00
_cell.angle_beta   90.00
_cell.angle_gamma   90.00
#
_symmetry.space_group_name_H-M   'P 1'
#
loop_
_entity.id
_entity.type
_entity.pdbx_description
1 polymer ?
#
loop_
_entity_poly.entity_id
_entity_poly.type
_entity_poly.pdbx_seq_one_letter_code
_entity_poly.pdbx_strand_id
1 'polypeptide(L)'
;MVLMTPSLTLLAAGSLKSAFIPLLARFQQQTGIPVEVHFGPAGLLRERIEGGEPCSVFASANSQHPQVLRQAGLAGACYLFARNQLMLTARRGATTETREWLALLSDPDLRLATSTPGCDPSGDYTWQLFSHIE
;
A
#
# COMPACT_ATOMS: atom_id res chain seq x y z
N MET A 1 39.31 -2.87 13.43
CA MET A 1 38.02 -3.56 13.28
C MET A 1 36.94 -2.53 12.92
N VAL A 2 36.41 -2.63 11.73
CA VAL A 2 35.33 -1.74 11.29
C VAL A 2 34.02 -2.27 11.88
N LEU A 3 33.45 -1.53 12.84
CA LEU A 3 32.12 -1.81 13.34
C LEU A 3 31.12 -1.43 12.24
N MET A 4 30.54 -2.42 11.57
CA MET A 4 29.45 -2.17 10.63
C MET A 4 28.23 -1.70 11.43
N THR A 5 27.78 -0.49 11.19
CA THR A 5 26.50 0.00 11.74
C THR A 5 25.38 -0.86 11.19
N PRO A 6 24.54 -1.48 12.02
CA PRO A 6 23.38 -2.21 11.51
C PRO A 6 22.50 -1.28 10.69
N SER A 7 22.12 -1.72 9.51
CA SER A 7 21.18 -1.00 8.64
C SER A 7 19.93 -1.83 8.44
N LEU A 8 18.82 -1.16 8.25
CA LEU A 8 17.53 -1.78 7.97
C LEU A 8 17.14 -1.53 6.52
N THR A 9 16.60 -2.55 5.88
CA THR A 9 15.96 -2.42 4.56
C THR A 9 14.45 -2.46 4.73
N LEU A 10 13.80 -1.40 4.32
CA LEU A 10 12.34 -1.26 4.35
C LEU A 10 11.79 -1.29 2.94
N LEU A 11 10.90 -2.24 2.69
CA LEU A 11 10.04 -2.23 1.49
C LEU A 11 8.67 -1.71 1.89
N ALA A 12 8.23 -0.62 1.29
CA ALA A 12 7.01 0.07 1.69
C ALA A 12 6.11 0.40 0.49
N ALA A 13 4.82 0.24 0.67
CA ALA A 13 3.83 0.63 -0.33
C ALA A 13 3.97 2.11 -0.71
N GLY A 14 3.85 2.40 -2.00
CA GLY A 14 4.02 3.76 -2.53
C GLY A 14 3.11 4.81 -1.89
N SER A 15 1.90 4.41 -1.48
CA SER A 15 0.95 5.29 -0.77
C SER A 15 1.46 5.77 0.60
N LEU A 16 2.45 5.10 1.18
CA LEU A 16 3.05 5.46 2.46
C LEU A 16 4.19 6.48 2.34
N LYS A 17 4.65 6.76 1.13
CA LYS A 17 5.88 7.52 0.87
C LYS A 17 5.90 8.89 1.57
N SER A 18 4.84 9.66 1.42
CA SER A 18 4.78 11.03 1.98
C SER A 18 4.84 11.06 3.50
N ALA A 19 4.27 10.05 4.16
CA ALA A 19 4.31 9.90 5.61
C ALA A 19 5.62 9.28 6.10
N PHE A 20 6.16 8.32 5.36
CA PHE A 20 7.32 7.55 5.79
C PHE A 20 8.64 8.30 5.62
N ILE A 21 8.79 9.15 4.62
CA ILE A 21 10.03 9.94 4.44
C ILE A 21 10.38 10.74 5.70
N PRO A 22 9.51 11.60 6.25
CA PRO A 22 9.81 12.30 7.48
C PRO A 22 9.90 11.40 8.71
N LEU A 23 9.11 10.32 8.75
CA LEU A 23 9.15 9.34 9.84
C LEU A 23 10.49 8.63 9.92
N LEU A 24 11.02 8.18 8.78
CA LEU A 24 12.30 7.49 8.70
C LEU A 24 13.48 8.42 9.03
N ALA A 25 13.42 9.67 8.58
CA ALA A 25 14.41 10.68 8.95
C ALA A 25 14.48 10.88 10.47
N ARG A 26 13.32 10.96 11.11
CA ARG A 26 13.22 11.07 12.58
C ARG A 26 13.71 9.81 13.29
N PHE A 27 13.36 8.64 12.81
CA PHE A 27 13.82 7.37 13.35
C PHE A 27 15.35 7.28 13.30
N GLN A 28 15.95 7.56 12.14
CA GLN A 28 17.40 7.56 11.97
C GLN A 28 18.10 8.58 12.88
N GLN A 29 17.49 9.75 13.04
CA GLN A 29 18.00 10.80 13.92
C GLN A 29 17.97 10.38 15.40
N GLN A 30 16.92 9.67 15.82
CA GLN A 30 16.76 9.23 17.23
C GLN A 30 17.57 7.98 17.55
N THR A 31 17.75 7.07 16.62
CA THR A 31 18.37 5.76 16.86
C THR A 31 19.78 5.63 16.29
N GLY A 32 20.17 6.49 15.35
CA GLY A 32 21.42 6.36 14.61
C GLY A 32 21.44 5.18 13.61
N ILE A 33 20.32 4.47 13.45
CA ILE A 33 20.21 3.32 12.56
C ILE A 33 19.81 3.80 11.16
N PRO A 34 20.65 3.63 10.13
CA PRO A 34 20.30 3.98 8.76
C PRO A 34 19.22 3.02 8.23
N VAL A 35 18.27 3.57 7.48
CA VAL A 35 17.20 2.82 6.83
C VAL A 35 17.28 3.05 5.33
N GLU A 36 17.50 1.98 4.59
CA GLU A 36 17.34 1.97 3.14
C GLU A 36 15.87 1.64 2.82
N VAL A 37 15.18 2.54 2.13
CA VAL A 37 13.76 2.37 1.82
C VAL A 37 13.53 2.31 0.32
N HIS A 38 12.71 1.35 -0.10
CA HIS A 38 12.21 1.21 -1.46
C HIS A 38 10.68 1.28 -1.45
N PHE A 39 10.13 2.21 -2.22
CA PHE A 39 8.69 2.37 -2.38
C PHE A 39 8.20 1.76 -3.69
N GLY A 40 7.03 1.15 -3.66
CA GLY A 40 6.42 0.57 -4.84
C GLY A 40 5.06 -0.08 -4.56
N PRO A 41 4.44 -0.67 -5.59
CA PRO A 41 3.22 -1.44 -5.42
C PRO A 41 3.44 -2.63 -4.47
N ALA A 42 2.56 -2.81 -3.49
CA ALA A 42 2.73 -3.81 -2.43
C ALA A 42 2.86 -5.25 -2.97
N GLY A 43 2.12 -5.58 -4.02
CA GLY A 43 2.22 -6.90 -4.68
C GLY A 43 3.58 -7.17 -5.28
N LEU A 44 4.15 -6.19 -5.98
CA LEU A 44 5.49 -6.30 -6.56
C LEU A 44 6.59 -6.37 -5.49
N LEU A 45 6.43 -5.62 -4.40
CA LEU A 45 7.35 -5.71 -3.26
C LEU A 45 7.29 -7.08 -2.60
N ARG A 46 6.10 -7.67 -2.47
CA ARG A 46 5.94 -9.03 -1.99
C ARG A 46 6.69 -10.03 -2.88
N GLU A 47 6.53 -9.94 -4.20
CA GLU A 47 7.24 -10.81 -5.16
C GLU A 47 8.77 -10.71 -5.00
N ARG A 48 9.30 -9.52 -4.76
CA ARG A 48 10.74 -9.35 -4.48
C ARG A 48 11.18 -10.11 -3.24
N ILE A 49 10.37 -10.09 -2.17
CA ILE A 49 10.65 -10.84 -0.94
C ILE A 49 10.55 -12.35 -1.19
N GLU A 50 9.53 -12.80 -1.92
CA GLU A 50 9.36 -14.21 -2.31
C GLU A 50 10.53 -14.69 -3.17
N GLY A 51 11.11 -13.82 -3.98
CA GLY A 51 12.31 -14.07 -4.77
C GLY A 51 13.62 -14.06 -3.98
N GLY A 52 13.56 -13.85 -2.67
CA GLY A 52 14.74 -13.92 -1.78
C GLY A 52 15.44 -12.57 -1.56
N GLU A 53 14.86 -11.45 -1.95
CA GLU A 53 15.45 -10.14 -1.69
C GLU A 53 15.45 -9.84 -0.17
N PRO A 54 16.59 -9.41 0.40
CA PRO A 54 16.67 -9.09 1.81
C PRO A 54 15.70 -7.94 2.19
N CYS A 55 14.92 -8.16 3.24
CA CYS A 55 13.98 -7.18 3.75
C CYS A 55 13.90 -7.29 5.28
N SER A 56 14.13 -6.19 5.97
CA SER A 56 14.01 -6.13 7.43
C SER A 56 12.56 -5.90 7.85
N VAL A 57 11.86 -5.01 7.14
CA VAL A 57 10.47 -4.66 7.40
C VAL A 57 9.74 -4.47 6.07
N PHE A 58 8.56 -5.06 5.97
CA PHE A 58 7.64 -4.86 4.86
C PHE A 58 6.39 -4.12 5.32
N ALA A 59 6.19 -2.91 4.82
CA ALA A 59 5.03 -2.06 5.10
C ALA A 59 4.07 -2.08 3.91
N SER A 60 3.05 -2.89 4.01
CA SER A 60 2.04 -3.06 2.96
C SER A 60 0.84 -2.16 3.18
N ALA A 61 0.20 -1.74 2.10
CA ALA A 61 -1.06 -0.98 2.15
C ALA A 61 -2.30 -1.86 2.36
N ASN A 62 -2.16 -3.19 2.37
CA ASN A 62 -3.18 -4.12 2.82
C ASN A 62 -2.58 -5.19 3.74
N SER A 63 -3.42 -5.91 4.44
CA SER A 63 -2.98 -6.98 5.35
C SER A 63 -2.71 -8.31 4.63
N GLN A 64 -3.23 -8.51 3.44
CA GLN A 64 -3.13 -9.78 2.70
C GLN A 64 -1.69 -10.13 2.33
N HIS A 65 -0.94 -9.18 1.76
CA HIS A 65 0.43 -9.45 1.34
C HIS A 65 1.35 -9.87 2.49
N PRO A 66 1.38 -9.17 3.64
CA PRO A 66 2.15 -9.63 4.79
C PRO A 66 1.70 -11.00 5.32
N GLN A 67 0.39 -11.28 5.33
CA GLN A 67 -0.12 -12.57 5.78
C GLN A 67 0.32 -13.73 4.88
N VAL A 68 0.34 -13.53 3.56
CA VAL A 68 0.86 -14.52 2.61
C VAL A 68 2.33 -14.83 2.89
N LEU A 69 3.16 -13.80 3.09
CA LEU A 69 4.57 -13.99 3.44
C LEU A 69 4.75 -14.73 4.77
N ARG A 70 3.91 -14.42 5.75
CA ARG A 70 3.92 -15.13 7.04
C ARG A 70 3.56 -16.60 6.89
N GLN A 71 2.52 -16.93 6.12
CA GLN A 71 2.11 -18.31 5.85
C GLN A 71 3.18 -19.08 5.10
N ALA A 72 3.93 -18.42 4.23
CA ALA A 72 5.06 -19.00 3.52
C ALA A 72 6.34 -19.14 4.38
N GLY A 73 6.32 -18.70 5.63
CA GLY A 73 7.48 -18.71 6.52
C GLY A 73 8.54 -17.66 6.20
N LEU A 74 8.20 -16.66 5.38
CA LEU A 74 9.12 -15.60 4.95
C LEU A 74 9.00 -14.33 5.81
N ALA A 75 8.01 -14.25 6.68
CA ALA A 75 7.80 -13.14 7.59
C ALA A 75 7.40 -13.63 8.98
N GLY A 76 7.74 -12.85 9.99
CA GLY A 76 7.34 -13.07 11.37
C GLY A 76 5.96 -12.49 11.68
N ALA A 77 5.85 -11.76 12.79
CA ALA A 77 4.59 -11.16 13.20
C ALA A 77 4.14 -10.04 12.25
N CYS A 78 2.83 -9.98 12.02
CA CYS A 78 2.18 -8.93 11.25
C CYS A 78 1.39 -8.01 12.18
N TYR A 79 1.56 -6.71 12.02
CA TYR A 79 0.90 -5.69 12.84
C TYR A 79 0.11 -4.73 11.95
N LEU A 80 -1.12 -4.46 12.34
CA LEU A 80 -1.91 -3.38 11.75
C LEU A 80 -1.47 -2.06 12.39
N PHE A 81 -0.90 -1.15 11.60
CA PHE A 81 -0.39 0.13 12.11
C PHE A 81 -1.22 1.35 11.68
N ALA A 82 -2.04 1.21 10.62
CA ALA A 82 -2.89 2.28 10.12
C ALA A 82 -4.14 1.73 9.42
N ARG A 83 -5.16 2.56 9.27
CA ARG A 83 -6.37 2.28 8.48
C ARG A 83 -6.55 3.39 7.46
N ASN A 84 -7.19 3.07 6.35
CA ASN A 84 -7.53 4.03 5.31
C ASN A 84 -8.97 3.84 4.84
N GLN A 85 -9.47 4.78 4.06
CA GLN A 85 -10.78 4.71 3.43
C GLN A 85 -10.65 4.85 1.93
N LEU A 86 -11.44 4.06 1.22
CA LEU A 86 -11.59 4.22 -0.22
C LEU A 86 -12.50 5.43 -0.49
N MET A 87 -12.06 6.33 -1.36
CA MET A 87 -12.79 7.54 -1.69
C MET A 87 -13.10 7.57 -3.18
N LEU A 88 -14.35 7.85 -3.50
CA LEU A 88 -14.75 8.18 -4.87
C LEU A 88 -14.61 9.68 -5.09
N THR A 89 -13.83 10.07 -6.06
CA THR A 89 -13.60 11.47 -6.41
C THR A 89 -14.13 11.73 -7.82
N ALA A 90 -14.92 12.76 -7.98
CA ALA A 90 -15.44 13.16 -9.27
C ALA A 90 -14.99 14.61 -9.62
N ARG A 91 -14.86 14.87 -10.92
CA ARG A 91 -14.61 16.21 -11.40
C ARG A 91 -15.76 17.13 -11.00
N ARG A 92 -15.46 18.36 -10.56
CA ARG A 92 -16.48 19.37 -10.27
C ARG A 92 -17.38 19.59 -11.50
N GLY A 93 -18.69 19.50 -11.32
CA GLY A 93 -19.70 19.58 -12.38
C GLY A 93 -20.02 18.26 -13.08
N ALA A 94 -19.30 17.19 -12.80
CA ALA A 94 -19.64 15.85 -13.31
C ALA A 94 -20.80 15.21 -12.55
N THR A 95 -21.09 15.68 -11.35
CA THR A 95 -22.17 15.21 -10.49
C THR A 95 -23.09 16.37 -10.15
N THR A 96 -24.40 16.11 -10.15
CA THR A 96 -25.36 16.94 -9.45
C THR A 96 -25.47 16.44 -8.01
N GLU A 97 -25.62 17.33 -7.06
CA GLU A 97 -25.71 17.01 -5.61
C GLU A 97 -26.79 15.99 -5.25
N THR A 98 -27.72 15.72 -6.17
CA THR A 98 -28.85 14.81 -6.02
C THR A 98 -28.63 13.41 -6.57
N ARG A 99 -27.51 13.16 -7.25
CA ARG A 99 -27.25 11.84 -7.83
C ARG A 99 -26.56 10.95 -6.82
N GLU A 100 -27.21 9.83 -6.48
CA GLU A 100 -26.58 8.80 -5.69
C GLU A 100 -25.35 8.23 -6.43
N TRP A 101 -24.29 7.95 -5.71
CA TRP A 101 -23.03 7.46 -6.26
C TRP A 101 -23.16 6.14 -7.04
N LEU A 102 -24.13 5.27 -6.67
CA LEU A 102 -24.43 4.04 -7.41
C LEU A 102 -24.97 4.34 -8.82
N ALA A 103 -25.88 5.30 -8.95
CA ALA A 103 -26.40 5.72 -10.24
C ALA A 103 -25.29 6.36 -11.10
N LEU A 104 -24.35 7.06 -10.48
CA LEU A 104 -23.20 7.61 -11.15
C LEU A 104 -22.28 6.50 -11.72
N LEU A 105 -22.00 5.48 -10.93
CA LEU A 105 -21.18 4.33 -11.36
C LEU A 105 -21.84 3.49 -12.46
N SER A 106 -23.14 3.53 -12.57
CA SER A 106 -23.92 2.83 -13.60
C SER A 106 -24.08 3.62 -14.91
N ASP A 107 -23.57 4.84 -14.97
CA ASP A 107 -23.64 5.70 -16.16
C ASP A 107 -22.66 5.19 -17.23
N PRO A 108 -23.14 4.75 -18.40
CA PRO A 108 -22.28 4.21 -19.47
C PRO A 108 -21.34 5.25 -20.09
N ASP A 109 -21.65 6.53 -19.95
CA ASP A 109 -20.84 7.61 -20.47
C ASP A 109 -19.75 8.08 -19.47
N LEU A 110 -19.76 7.52 -18.26
CA LEU A 110 -18.79 7.88 -17.24
C LEU A 110 -17.46 7.18 -17.47
N ARG A 111 -16.38 7.95 -17.46
CA ARG A 111 -15.02 7.42 -17.43
C ARG A 111 -14.59 7.21 -15.99
N LEU A 112 -14.39 5.94 -15.63
CA LEU A 112 -13.86 5.54 -14.34
C LEU A 112 -12.37 5.26 -14.43
N ALA A 113 -11.63 5.68 -13.42
CA ALA A 113 -10.24 5.33 -13.25
C ALA A 113 -10.02 4.71 -11.88
N THR A 114 -9.25 3.65 -11.84
CA THR A 114 -8.79 2.99 -10.62
C THR A 114 -7.38 2.47 -10.85
N SER A 115 -6.67 2.18 -9.77
CA SER A 115 -5.40 1.47 -9.88
C SER A 115 -5.62 0.01 -10.24
N THR A 116 -4.56 -0.64 -10.74
CA THR A 116 -4.63 -2.00 -11.27
C THR A 116 -4.84 -3.03 -10.16
N PRO A 117 -5.92 -3.83 -10.22
CA PRO A 117 -6.09 -4.96 -9.30
C PRO A 117 -4.91 -5.96 -9.40
N GLY A 118 -4.55 -6.55 -8.27
CA GLY A 118 -3.42 -7.46 -8.17
C GLY A 118 -2.06 -6.79 -7.99
N CYS A 119 -1.94 -5.53 -8.40
CA CYS A 119 -0.70 -4.75 -8.24
C CYS A 119 -0.80 -3.74 -7.09
N ASP A 120 -1.95 -3.11 -6.95
CA ASP A 120 -2.18 -2.02 -5.99
C ASP A 120 -3.42 -2.31 -5.14
N PRO A 121 -3.32 -2.22 -3.80
CA PRO A 121 -4.45 -2.44 -2.90
C PRO A 121 -5.68 -1.56 -3.17
N SER A 122 -5.50 -0.34 -3.65
CA SER A 122 -6.61 0.54 -4.05
C SER A 122 -7.43 -0.07 -5.18
N GLY A 123 -6.78 -0.69 -6.17
CA GLY A 123 -7.44 -1.44 -7.23
C GLY A 123 -8.16 -2.67 -6.70
N ASP A 124 -7.52 -3.44 -5.82
CA ASP A 124 -8.09 -4.63 -5.21
C ASP A 124 -9.37 -4.29 -4.43
N TYR A 125 -9.34 -3.25 -3.60
CA TYR A 125 -10.50 -2.82 -2.83
C TYR A 125 -11.61 -2.24 -3.71
N THR A 126 -11.27 -1.56 -4.80
CA THR A 126 -12.25 -1.06 -5.76
C THR A 126 -13.00 -2.23 -6.43
N TRP A 127 -12.30 -3.27 -6.87
CA TRP A 127 -12.93 -4.45 -7.43
C TRP A 127 -13.76 -5.23 -6.41
N GLN A 128 -13.31 -5.33 -5.17
CA GLN A 128 -14.12 -5.91 -4.09
C GLN A 128 -15.42 -5.12 -3.90
N LEU A 129 -15.35 -3.79 -3.90
CA LEU A 129 -16.52 -2.93 -3.81
C LEU A 129 -17.48 -3.20 -4.97
N PHE A 130 -16.99 -3.23 -6.20
CA PHE A 130 -17.82 -3.48 -7.38
C PHE A 130 -18.53 -4.85 -7.31
N SER A 131 -17.84 -5.88 -6.84
CA SER A 131 -18.43 -7.21 -6.66
C SER A 131 -19.55 -7.27 -5.61
N HIS A 132 -19.66 -6.29 -4.74
CA HIS A 132 -20.74 -6.19 -3.74
C HIS A 132 -21.92 -5.34 -4.22
N ILE A 133 -21.79 -4.66 -5.35
CA ILE A 133 -22.84 -3.80 -5.92
C ILE A 133 -23.72 -4.57 -6.92
N GLU A 134 -23.22 -5.67 -7.47
CA GLU A 134 -24.01 -6.57 -8.32
C GLU A 134 -25.07 -7.29 -7.48
#